data_8583c314fb7593a1cbf8dec4a1862f87
#
_entry.id   8583c314fb7593a1cbf8dec4a1862f87
#
_cell.length_a   1.000
_cell.length_b   1.000
_cell.length_c   1.000
_cell.angle_alpha   90.00
_cell.angle_beta   90.00
_cell.angle_gamma   90.00
#
_symmetry.space_group_name_H-M   'P 1'
#
loop_
_entity.id
_entity.type
_entity.pdbx_description
1 polymer ?
#
loop_
_entity_poly.entity_id
_entity_poly.type
_entity_poly.pdbx_seq_one_letter_code
_entity_poly.pdbx_strand_id
1 'polypeptide(L)'
;MLLFTLLVTAIISLLTGSVYYFAKLERVQVFEKRLKARATYNTNLYAIMGDSGLHLLSRIDTVSLLGGAVSRSIRMYTDDGRVLYQFDMPGTPRLNIDRPLLDEVIAKGEKSFTIDSRNAVAIHRNNGKRDFVVVVAGHDEDGIERVETLNKILVISLILSVCLTALVSFLFARQLLNPITQIIREVKQISSFDLTQRIRAGTGQDEMSQLGNTFNDLLGRLQEAFAIQRRFISNASHELSTPLTSVSSQVEVILQKDRSADEYKQVLSSVREDVQQMRQLTKSLLEIAKTGSQGGIELNEVRVDEVLMKVVGEVKKSNTQYIVELDFGEFPEDEKDFVVFGNSELLYIAIRNVVENGCKYSPDQRSLVDLSFAYHKVFVKVVNEGAVIPAEEITQIFQPFYRGAQTATTRGFGLGLAMAERIIALHKGHIHVVSDPANGTVFTIELPAIKIFN
;
A
#
# COMPACT_ATOMS: atom_id res chain seq x y z
N MET A 1 7.46 17.81 -2.19
CA MET A 1 8.16 18.55 -3.23
C MET A 1 9.27 19.45 -2.70
N LEU A 2 8.95 20.50 -1.94
CA LEU A 2 9.93 21.40 -1.37
C LEU A 2 11.09 20.69 -0.67
N LEU A 3 10.81 19.67 0.11
CA LEU A 3 11.83 18.88 0.83
C LEU A 3 12.76 18.12 -0.13
N PHE A 4 12.23 17.56 -1.20
CA PHE A 4 13.02 16.85 -2.22
C PHE A 4 13.93 17.80 -3.00
N THR A 5 13.39 18.92 -3.49
CA THR A 5 14.19 19.92 -4.20
C THR A 5 15.28 20.52 -3.29
N LEU A 6 14.97 20.75 -2.02
CA LEU A 6 15.92 21.26 -1.03
C LEU A 6 17.04 20.25 -0.76
N LEU A 7 16.71 18.98 -0.59
CA LEU A 7 17.69 17.91 -0.37
C LEU A 7 18.64 17.75 -1.58
N VAL A 8 18.08 17.70 -2.80
CA VAL A 8 18.89 17.58 -4.02
C VAL A 8 19.78 18.80 -4.20
N THR A 9 19.25 20.00 -3.97
CA THR A 9 20.04 21.24 -4.04
C THR A 9 21.17 21.24 -3.01
N ALA A 10 20.92 20.78 -1.78
CA ALA A 10 21.95 20.67 -0.74
C ALA A 10 23.07 19.70 -1.16
N ILE A 11 22.73 18.53 -1.72
CA ILE A 11 23.72 17.56 -2.19
C ILE A 11 24.56 18.14 -3.32
N ILE A 12 23.93 18.75 -4.33
CA ILE A 12 24.65 19.35 -5.47
C ILE A 12 25.55 20.49 -4.99
N SER A 13 25.07 21.34 -4.05
CA SER A 13 25.87 22.44 -3.49
C SER A 13 27.10 21.92 -2.73
N LEU A 14 26.93 20.84 -1.96
CA LEU A 14 28.04 20.21 -1.22
C LEU A 14 29.07 19.62 -2.18
N LEU A 15 28.63 18.92 -3.22
CA LEU A 15 29.52 18.38 -4.26
C LEU A 15 30.27 19.48 -4.99
N THR A 16 29.57 20.54 -5.42
CA THR A 16 30.16 21.71 -6.10
C THR A 16 31.20 22.38 -5.22
N GLY A 17 30.88 22.62 -3.93
CA GLY A 17 31.80 23.18 -2.97
C GLY A 17 33.02 22.31 -2.73
N SER A 18 32.85 21.01 -2.66
CA SER A 18 33.94 20.03 -2.54
C SER A 18 34.88 20.08 -3.74
N VAL A 19 34.35 20.04 -4.97
CA VAL A 19 35.15 20.12 -6.20
C VAL A 19 35.97 21.44 -6.24
N TYR A 20 35.34 22.56 -5.92
CA TYR A 20 36.03 23.84 -5.87
C TYR A 20 37.15 23.86 -4.82
N TYR A 21 36.87 23.35 -3.62
CA TYR A 21 37.83 23.26 -2.54
C TYR A 21 39.06 22.41 -2.93
N PHE A 22 38.85 21.22 -3.46
CA PHE A 22 39.96 20.36 -3.89
C PHE A 22 40.74 20.92 -5.06
N ALA A 23 40.07 21.53 -6.05
CA ALA A 23 40.74 22.20 -7.14
C ALA A 23 41.64 23.35 -6.68
N LYS A 24 41.21 24.13 -5.67
CA LYS A 24 42.00 25.18 -5.07
C LYS A 24 43.23 24.63 -4.33
N LEU A 25 43.09 23.51 -3.61
CA LEU A 25 44.22 22.87 -2.92
C LEU A 25 45.20 22.29 -3.93
N GLU A 26 44.72 21.56 -4.93
CA GLU A 26 45.54 20.99 -5.98
C GLU A 26 46.36 22.03 -6.74
N ARG A 27 45.75 23.19 -7.05
CA ARG A 27 46.42 24.33 -7.68
C ARG A 27 47.69 24.72 -6.92
N VAL A 28 47.57 24.91 -5.61
CA VAL A 28 48.73 25.34 -4.77
C VAL A 28 49.81 24.27 -4.81
N GLN A 29 49.46 23.00 -4.64
CA GLN A 29 50.42 21.90 -4.65
C GLN A 29 51.12 21.75 -6.02
N VAL A 30 50.37 21.82 -7.10
CA VAL A 30 50.95 21.72 -8.46
C VAL A 30 51.90 22.89 -8.74
N PHE A 31 51.50 24.11 -8.33
CA PHE A 31 52.36 25.25 -8.53
C PHE A 31 53.64 25.18 -7.71
N GLU A 32 53.56 24.78 -6.46
CA GLU A 32 54.75 24.56 -5.59
C GLU A 32 55.69 23.50 -6.19
N LYS A 33 55.15 22.36 -6.70
CA LYS A 33 55.94 21.35 -7.40
C LYS A 33 56.67 21.91 -8.63
N ARG A 34 56.03 22.82 -9.39
CA ARG A 34 56.67 23.50 -10.55
C ARG A 34 57.79 24.41 -10.13
N LEU A 35 57.59 25.18 -9.07
CA LEU A 35 58.67 26.07 -8.52
C LEU A 35 59.82 25.23 -8.00
N LYS A 36 59.55 24.15 -7.27
CA LYS A 36 60.59 23.22 -6.76
C LYS A 36 61.35 22.56 -7.91
N ALA A 37 60.67 22.08 -8.94
CA ALA A 37 61.33 21.47 -10.12
C ALA A 37 62.27 22.51 -10.79
N ARG A 38 61.84 23.76 -10.91
CA ARG A 38 62.67 24.83 -11.51
C ARG A 38 63.84 25.18 -10.60
N ALA A 39 63.64 25.30 -9.28
CA ALA A 39 64.69 25.55 -8.33
C ALA A 39 65.73 24.41 -8.39
N THR A 40 65.28 23.17 -8.41
CA THR A 40 66.16 21.95 -8.53
C THR A 40 66.96 21.99 -9.84
N TYR A 41 66.31 22.32 -10.97
CA TYR A 41 66.96 22.43 -12.24
C TYR A 41 68.10 23.48 -12.21
N ASN A 42 67.79 24.67 -11.71
CA ASN A 42 68.78 25.75 -11.62
C ASN A 42 69.90 25.39 -10.65
N THR A 43 69.58 24.77 -9.53
CA THR A 43 70.56 24.25 -8.56
C THR A 43 71.52 23.24 -9.21
N ASN A 44 70.99 22.26 -9.93
CA ASN A 44 71.82 21.22 -10.59
C ASN A 44 72.69 21.80 -11.71
N LEU A 45 72.13 22.73 -12.51
CA LEU A 45 72.87 23.35 -13.61
C LEU A 45 74.08 24.14 -13.08
N TYR A 46 73.88 24.97 -12.04
CA TYR A 46 74.96 25.73 -11.45
C TYR A 46 75.96 24.82 -10.70
N ALA A 47 75.50 23.78 -9.99
CA ALA A 47 76.39 22.83 -9.29
C ALA A 47 77.35 22.15 -10.28
N ILE A 48 76.92 21.81 -11.53
CA ILE A 48 77.72 21.12 -12.53
C ILE A 48 78.64 22.10 -13.30
N MET A 49 78.02 23.19 -13.83
CA MET A 49 78.67 24.06 -14.81
C MET A 49 79.29 25.32 -14.25
N GLY A 50 78.97 25.70 -12.99
CA GLY A 50 79.45 26.93 -12.37
C GLY A 50 79.08 28.20 -13.15
N ASP A 51 80.03 29.10 -13.35
CA ASP A 51 79.75 30.41 -14.00
C ASP A 51 79.26 30.24 -15.43
N SER A 52 79.71 29.24 -16.16
CA SER A 52 79.19 28.89 -17.50
C SER A 52 77.71 28.51 -17.42
N GLY A 53 77.25 27.91 -16.30
CA GLY A 53 75.86 27.60 -16.02
C GLY A 53 75.01 28.84 -15.80
N LEU A 54 75.55 29.90 -15.15
CA LEU A 54 74.85 31.19 -14.94
C LEU A 54 74.60 31.89 -16.29
N HIS A 55 75.58 31.88 -17.22
CA HIS A 55 75.37 32.38 -18.59
C HIS A 55 74.28 31.60 -19.34
N LEU A 56 74.24 30.28 -19.19
CA LEU A 56 73.20 29.44 -19.82
C LEU A 56 71.83 29.74 -19.22
N LEU A 57 71.73 29.85 -17.87
CA LEU A 57 70.48 30.23 -17.19
C LEU A 57 69.98 31.58 -17.67
N SER A 58 70.85 32.60 -17.80
CA SER A 58 70.44 33.93 -18.30
C SER A 58 69.84 33.84 -19.71
N ARG A 59 70.42 33.04 -20.60
CA ARG A 59 69.86 32.82 -21.96
C ARG A 59 68.53 32.07 -21.93
N ILE A 60 68.40 31.03 -21.12
CA ILE A 60 67.18 30.25 -21.00
C ILE A 60 66.07 31.10 -20.40
N ASP A 61 66.35 31.87 -19.35
CA ASP A 61 65.35 32.68 -18.68
C ASP A 61 64.93 33.84 -19.61
N THR A 62 65.81 34.42 -20.39
CA THR A 62 65.49 35.42 -21.42
C THR A 62 64.60 34.85 -22.55
N VAL A 63 64.89 33.63 -23.03
CA VAL A 63 64.05 32.96 -24.05
C VAL A 63 62.69 32.56 -23.47
N SER A 64 62.61 32.23 -22.20
CA SER A 64 61.32 31.91 -21.52
C SER A 64 60.38 33.11 -21.43
N LEU A 65 60.87 34.35 -21.57
CA LEU A 65 60.01 35.55 -21.70
C LEU A 65 59.14 35.52 -22.98
N LEU A 66 59.55 34.88 -24.03
CA LEU A 66 58.84 34.75 -25.29
C LEU A 66 57.71 33.69 -25.28
N GLY A 67 57.69 32.84 -24.25
CA GLY A 67 56.79 31.68 -24.16
C GLY A 67 55.57 31.88 -23.23
N GLY A 68 55.22 33.08 -22.84
CA GLY A 68 54.03 33.32 -21.96
C GLY A 68 54.14 32.69 -20.59
N ALA A 69 55.36 32.54 -20.07
CA ALA A 69 55.55 31.86 -18.81
C ALA A 69 55.28 32.77 -17.58
N VAL A 70 54.69 32.15 -16.57
CA VAL A 70 54.41 32.59 -15.23
C VAL A 70 55.38 33.67 -14.72
N SER A 71 54.84 34.80 -14.19
CA SER A 71 55.59 35.87 -13.52
C SER A 71 56.53 35.28 -12.43
N ARG A 72 57.82 35.27 -12.71
CA ARG A 72 58.80 34.63 -11.80
C ARG A 72 60.03 35.47 -11.55
N SER A 73 60.56 35.30 -10.35
CA SER A 73 61.84 35.87 -9.94
C SER A 73 62.77 34.71 -9.49
N ILE A 74 64.04 34.79 -9.89
CA ILE A 74 65.05 33.83 -9.48
C ILE A 74 66.20 34.59 -8.84
N ARG A 75 66.67 34.11 -7.69
CA ARG A 75 67.85 34.60 -6.98
C ARG A 75 68.74 33.42 -6.64
N MET A 76 70.02 33.60 -6.84
CA MET A 76 71.03 32.68 -6.29
C MET A 76 71.96 33.48 -5.37
N TYR A 77 72.21 32.91 -4.21
CA TYR A 77 73.04 33.50 -3.19
C TYR A 77 74.18 32.55 -2.83
N THR A 78 75.34 33.08 -2.53
CA THR A 78 76.38 32.34 -1.82
C THR A 78 75.96 32.15 -0.36
N ASP A 79 76.65 31.25 0.40
CA ASP A 79 76.48 31.04 1.83
C ASP A 79 76.69 32.32 2.67
N ASP A 80 77.55 33.22 2.22
CA ASP A 80 77.80 34.55 2.84
C ASP A 80 76.71 35.59 2.49
N GLY A 81 75.77 35.26 1.61
CA GLY A 81 74.62 36.10 1.23
C GLY A 81 74.90 37.03 0.04
N ARG A 82 75.98 36.89 -0.70
CA ARG A 82 76.18 37.66 -1.93
C ARG A 82 75.35 37.09 -3.08
N VAL A 83 74.81 37.96 -3.92
CA VAL A 83 74.01 37.56 -5.08
C VAL A 83 74.91 37.04 -6.19
N LEU A 84 74.73 35.77 -6.59
CA LEU A 84 75.44 35.13 -7.71
C LEU A 84 74.65 35.32 -9.01
N TYR A 85 73.35 35.25 -8.95
CA TYR A 85 72.49 35.38 -10.15
C TYR A 85 71.15 36.05 -9.74
N GLN A 86 70.67 36.85 -10.65
CA GLN A 86 69.40 37.53 -10.48
C GLN A 86 68.66 37.54 -11.82
N PHE A 87 67.42 37.14 -11.78
CA PHE A 87 66.50 37.27 -12.89
C PHE A 87 65.12 37.68 -12.31
N ASP A 88 64.53 38.72 -12.87
CA ASP A 88 63.16 39.17 -12.58
C ASP A 88 62.45 39.34 -13.92
N MET A 89 61.24 38.76 -14.03
CA MET A 89 60.38 39.01 -15.17
C MET A 89 59.92 40.44 -15.20
N PRO A 90 59.80 41.08 -16.38
CA PRO A 90 59.31 42.46 -16.45
C PRO A 90 57.99 42.64 -15.76
N GLY A 91 57.87 43.69 -14.93
CA GLY A 91 56.67 43.96 -14.12
C GLY A 91 56.59 43.23 -12.78
N THR A 92 57.56 42.35 -12.47
CA THR A 92 57.55 41.69 -11.14
C THR A 92 58.38 42.51 -10.14
N PRO A 93 57.92 42.63 -8.87
CA PRO A 93 58.72 43.23 -7.82
C PRO A 93 60.04 42.49 -7.61
N ARG A 94 61.10 43.22 -7.27
CA ARG A 94 62.40 42.60 -6.97
C ARG A 94 62.27 41.66 -5.78
N LEU A 95 62.84 40.47 -5.93
CA LEU A 95 62.82 39.47 -4.87
C LEU A 95 63.99 39.75 -3.90
N ASN A 96 63.67 40.26 -2.70
CA ASN A 96 64.63 40.45 -1.63
C ASN A 96 64.47 39.37 -0.57
N ILE A 97 65.56 38.68 -0.27
CA ILE A 97 65.58 37.62 0.76
C ILE A 97 66.49 38.09 1.91
N ASP A 98 65.87 38.09 3.08
CA ASP A 98 66.56 38.51 4.30
C ASP A 98 67.53 37.41 4.78
N ARG A 99 68.60 37.81 5.44
CA ARG A 99 69.63 36.92 5.95
C ARG A 99 69.06 35.80 6.86
N PRO A 100 68.16 36.05 7.81
CA PRO A 100 67.57 35.03 8.65
C PRO A 100 66.85 33.90 7.86
N LEU A 101 66.22 34.25 6.76
CA LEU A 101 65.55 33.28 5.89
C LEU A 101 66.56 32.42 5.12
N LEU A 102 67.64 33.03 4.64
CA LEU A 102 68.74 32.27 4.00
C LEU A 102 69.37 31.29 4.97
N ASP A 103 69.66 31.70 6.22
CA ASP A 103 70.24 30.85 7.25
C ASP A 103 69.29 29.70 7.61
N GLU A 104 67.99 29.92 7.62
CA GLU A 104 67.00 28.86 7.82
C GLU A 104 66.99 27.85 6.65
N VAL A 105 67.08 28.31 5.42
CA VAL A 105 67.14 27.45 4.22
C VAL A 105 68.43 26.65 4.20
N ILE A 106 69.56 27.25 4.58
CA ILE A 106 70.86 26.56 4.73
C ILE A 106 70.75 25.44 5.75
N ALA A 107 70.13 25.70 6.89
CA ALA A 107 69.95 24.69 7.95
C ALA A 107 69.00 23.54 7.59
N LYS A 108 67.93 23.82 6.82
CA LYS A 108 66.89 22.84 6.46
C LYS A 108 67.12 22.13 5.11
N GLY A 109 68.01 22.66 4.27
CA GLY A 109 68.26 22.18 2.93
C GLY A 109 67.27 22.63 1.88
N GLU A 110 65.97 22.69 2.22
CA GLU A 110 64.91 23.27 1.39
C GLU A 110 63.81 23.90 2.24
N LYS A 111 63.14 24.91 1.67
CA LYS A 111 61.98 25.52 2.29
C LYS A 111 61.05 26.12 1.24
N SER A 112 59.74 25.86 1.40
CA SER A 112 58.66 26.61 0.70
C SER A 112 58.11 27.71 1.60
N PHE A 113 57.89 28.89 1.06
CA PHE A 113 57.38 30.05 1.79
C PHE A 113 56.62 31.00 0.84
N THR A 114 56.00 31.98 1.41
CA THR A 114 55.33 33.06 0.63
C THR A 114 56.04 34.37 0.89
N ILE A 115 56.37 35.13 -0.15
CA ILE A 115 56.98 36.44 -0.10
C ILE A 115 56.29 37.37 -1.07
N ASP A 116 55.89 38.57 -0.62
CA ASP A 116 55.19 39.57 -1.45
C ASP A 116 53.98 38.98 -2.22
N SER A 117 53.19 38.12 -1.55
CA SER A 117 52.05 37.42 -2.15
C SER A 117 52.42 36.41 -3.24
N ARG A 118 53.69 36.07 -3.41
CA ARG A 118 54.21 35.05 -4.33
C ARG A 118 54.62 33.81 -3.58
N ASN A 119 54.35 32.65 -4.13
CA ASN A 119 54.86 31.38 -3.63
C ASN A 119 56.35 31.29 -4.01
N ALA A 120 57.18 30.91 -3.08
CA ALA A 120 58.63 30.78 -3.26
C ALA A 120 59.14 29.42 -2.74
N VAL A 121 60.13 28.86 -3.44
CA VAL A 121 60.82 27.68 -3.03
C VAL A 121 62.33 27.99 -3.03
N ALA A 122 62.98 27.74 -1.91
CA ALA A 122 64.42 27.89 -1.75
C ALA A 122 65.07 26.51 -1.55
N ILE A 123 66.17 26.28 -2.25
CA ILE A 123 66.98 25.03 -2.13
C ILE A 123 68.43 25.41 -1.87
N HIS A 124 68.97 24.89 -0.80
CA HIS A 124 70.38 24.93 -0.46
C HIS A 124 71.13 23.74 -1.05
N ARG A 125 72.30 23.97 -1.60
CA ARG A 125 73.19 22.94 -2.13
C ARG A 125 74.63 23.22 -1.76
N ASN A 126 75.24 22.27 -1.09
CA ASN A 126 76.67 22.24 -0.87
C ASN A 126 77.26 20.95 -1.53
N ASN A 127 78.18 21.07 -2.47
CA ASN A 127 78.86 19.96 -3.15
C ASN A 127 80.36 19.88 -2.84
N GLY A 128 80.78 20.56 -1.77
CA GLY A 128 82.21 20.61 -1.35
C GLY A 128 83.08 21.59 -2.16
N LYS A 129 82.60 22.01 -3.35
CA LYS A 129 83.27 23.00 -4.21
C LYS A 129 82.52 24.34 -4.24
N ARG A 130 81.19 24.28 -4.06
CA ARG A 130 80.28 25.45 -4.10
C ARG A 130 79.24 25.27 -3.04
N ASP A 131 78.96 26.34 -2.31
CA ASP A 131 77.92 26.46 -1.33
C ASP A 131 77.00 27.63 -1.73
N PHE A 132 75.71 27.37 -1.98
CA PHE A 132 74.80 28.33 -2.51
C PHE A 132 73.32 27.99 -2.26
N VAL A 133 72.49 29.01 -2.27
CA VAL A 133 71.06 28.91 -2.14
C VAL A 133 70.37 29.40 -3.43
N VAL A 134 69.46 28.64 -4.01
CA VAL A 134 68.64 29.05 -5.15
C VAL A 134 67.23 29.27 -4.66
N VAL A 135 66.69 30.45 -4.90
CA VAL A 135 65.34 30.85 -4.58
C VAL A 135 64.57 31.14 -5.88
N VAL A 136 63.46 30.45 -6.07
CA VAL A 136 62.55 30.67 -7.19
C VAL A 136 61.20 31.09 -6.59
N ALA A 137 60.74 32.28 -6.96
CA ALA A 137 59.41 32.81 -6.54
C ALA A 137 58.56 33.07 -7.78
N GLY A 138 57.25 32.89 -7.67
CA GLY A 138 56.37 33.17 -8.76
C GLY A 138 54.92 33.40 -8.33
N HIS A 139 54.13 33.96 -9.23
CA HIS A 139 52.69 34.14 -9.10
C HIS A 139 51.97 33.19 -10.05
N ASP A 140 50.99 32.46 -9.53
CA ASP A 140 50.25 31.40 -10.30
C ASP A 140 49.05 32.03 -11.00
N GLU A 141 49.28 32.93 -11.99
CA GLU A 141 48.19 33.60 -12.74
C GLU A 141 47.33 32.58 -13.49
N ASP A 142 47.95 31.65 -14.23
CA ASP A 142 47.27 30.61 -15.00
C ASP A 142 46.39 29.69 -14.11
N GLY A 143 46.94 29.31 -12.95
CA GLY A 143 46.20 28.49 -12.00
C GLY A 143 45.02 29.22 -11.36
N ILE A 144 45.18 30.53 -11.07
CA ILE A 144 44.09 31.37 -10.58
C ILE A 144 42.99 31.47 -11.62
N GLU A 145 43.33 31.80 -12.89
CA GLU A 145 42.38 31.93 -13.98
C GLU A 145 41.60 30.61 -14.24
N ARG A 146 42.29 29.46 -14.17
CA ARG A 146 41.65 28.14 -14.29
C ARG A 146 40.65 27.87 -13.19
N VAL A 147 41.01 28.19 -11.92
CA VAL A 147 40.10 27.98 -10.79
C VAL A 147 38.92 28.98 -10.86
N GLU A 148 39.12 30.21 -11.32
CA GLU A 148 38.04 31.15 -11.57
C GLU A 148 37.08 30.69 -12.66
N THR A 149 37.64 30.18 -13.79
CA THR A 149 36.85 29.61 -14.89
C THR A 149 36.06 28.40 -14.40
N LEU A 150 36.70 27.49 -13.66
CA LEU A 150 36.02 26.35 -13.03
C LEU A 150 34.86 26.81 -12.12
N ASN A 151 35.11 27.86 -11.29
CA ASN A 151 34.08 28.40 -10.42
C ASN A 151 32.86 28.93 -11.22
N LYS A 152 33.09 29.64 -12.31
CA LYS A 152 32.01 30.10 -13.20
C LYS A 152 31.20 28.98 -13.77
N ILE A 153 31.87 27.93 -14.26
CA ILE A 153 31.22 26.71 -14.80
C ILE A 153 30.39 26.02 -13.70
N LEU A 154 30.95 25.86 -12.49
CA LEU A 154 30.29 25.23 -11.36
C LEU A 154 29.04 26.00 -10.91
N VAL A 155 29.10 27.34 -10.86
CA VAL A 155 27.95 28.19 -10.50
C VAL A 155 26.85 28.09 -11.56
N ILE A 156 27.20 28.16 -12.85
CA ILE A 156 26.22 28.02 -13.95
C ILE A 156 25.57 26.63 -13.90
N SER A 157 26.37 25.56 -13.73
CA SER A 157 25.85 24.19 -13.64
C SER A 157 24.94 23.98 -12.43
N LEU A 158 25.26 24.62 -11.28
CA LEU A 158 24.41 24.59 -10.08
C LEU A 158 23.05 25.23 -10.35
N ILE A 159 23.04 26.45 -10.94
CA ILE A 159 21.80 27.15 -11.28
C ILE A 159 20.94 26.29 -12.25
N LEU A 160 21.56 25.76 -13.29
CA LEU A 160 20.86 24.93 -14.27
C LEU A 160 20.28 23.67 -13.63
N SER A 161 21.03 23.00 -12.75
CA SER A 161 20.59 21.82 -12.02
C SER A 161 19.41 22.11 -11.10
N VAL A 162 19.41 23.25 -10.40
CA VAL A 162 18.29 23.68 -9.54
C VAL A 162 17.05 23.95 -10.38
N CYS A 163 17.18 24.68 -11.50
CA CYS A 163 16.05 24.94 -12.40
C CYS A 163 15.46 23.62 -12.97
N LEU A 164 16.33 22.72 -13.41
CA LEU A 164 15.90 21.41 -13.95
C LEU A 164 15.19 20.57 -12.88
N THR A 165 15.76 20.51 -11.68
CA THR A 165 15.15 19.77 -10.55
C THR A 165 13.78 20.35 -10.18
N ALA A 166 13.64 21.66 -10.15
CA ALA A 166 12.37 22.34 -9.87
C ALA A 166 11.33 22.04 -10.97
N LEU A 167 11.72 22.08 -12.25
CA LEU A 167 10.85 21.75 -13.38
C LEU A 167 10.36 20.29 -13.32
N VAL A 168 11.30 19.36 -13.19
CA VAL A 168 10.97 17.90 -13.09
C VAL A 168 10.06 17.63 -11.90
N SER A 169 10.38 18.22 -10.73
CA SER A 169 9.55 18.10 -9.55
C SER A 169 8.13 18.64 -9.76
N PHE A 170 7.98 19.77 -10.45
CA PHE A 170 6.67 20.36 -10.75
C PHE A 170 5.85 19.45 -11.68
N LEU A 171 6.45 18.94 -12.77
CA LEU A 171 5.77 18.05 -13.71
C LEU A 171 5.35 16.73 -13.03
N PHE A 172 6.24 16.14 -12.27
CA PHE A 172 6.00 14.90 -11.53
C PHE A 172 4.85 15.02 -10.52
N ALA A 173 4.82 16.14 -9.78
CA ALA A 173 3.73 16.40 -8.85
C ALA A 173 2.37 16.57 -9.53
N ARG A 174 2.37 17.27 -10.65
CA ARG A 174 1.13 17.48 -11.41
C ARG A 174 0.60 16.15 -11.95
N GLN A 175 1.47 15.28 -12.40
CA GLN A 175 1.08 14.01 -13.01
C GLN A 175 0.66 12.94 -11.98
N LEU A 176 1.32 12.90 -10.81
CA LEU A 176 1.06 11.87 -9.78
C LEU A 176 0.11 12.31 -8.67
N LEU A 177 0.19 13.56 -8.21
CA LEU A 177 -0.62 14.01 -7.07
C LEU A 177 -2.01 14.50 -7.45
N ASN A 178 -2.20 15.05 -8.67
CA ASN A 178 -3.51 15.52 -9.09
C ASN A 178 -4.56 14.40 -9.16
N PRO A 179 -4.30 13.22 -9.77
CA PRO A 179 -5.25 12.11 -9.77
C PRO A 179 -5.65 11.68 -8.37
N ILE A 180 -4.69 11.58 -7.44
CA ILE A 180 -4.96 11.21 -6.04
C ILE A 180 -5.90 12.22 -5.36
N THR A 181 -5.63 13.52 -5.55
CA THR A 181 -6.48 14.57 -4.98
C THR A 181 -7.87 14.57 -5.59
N GLN A 182 -7.99 14.20 -6.85
CA GLN A 182 -9.29 14.04 -7.51
C GLN A 182 -10.07 12.86 -6.92
N ILE A 183 -9.45 11.67 -6.79
CA ILE A 183 -10.07 10.51 -6.14
C ILE A 183 -10.54 10.86 -4.73
N ILE A 184 -9.70 11.53 -3.92
CA ILE A 184 -10.10 11.95 -2.57
C ILE A 184 -11.32 12.88 -2.57
N ARG A 185 -11.41 13.79 -3.53
CA ARG A 185 -12.56 14.71 -3.65
C ARG A 185 -13.81 13.94 -4.05
N GLU A 186 -13.73 13.06 -5.04
CA GLU A 186 -14.86 12.25 -5.51
C GLU A 186 -15.35 11.31 -4.38
N VAL A 187 -14.45 10.65 -3.65
CA VAL A 187 -14.81 9.83 -2.47
C VAL A 187 -15.52 10.64 -1.40
N LYS A 188 -15.06 11.87 -1.11
CA LYS A 188 -15.73 12.75 -0.12
C LYS A 188 -17.13 13.22 -0.54
N GLN A 189 -17.45 13.21 -1.82
CA GLN A 189 -18.78 13.56 -2.33
C GLN A 189 -19.76 12.40 -2.25
N ILE A 190 -19.25 11.15 -2.20
CA ILE A 190 -20.07 9.96 -2.07
C ILE A 190 -20.67 9.94 -0.66
N SER A 191 -21.97 9.89 -0.56
CA SER A 191 -22.70 9.79 0.70
C SER A 191 -23.43 8.45 0.82
N SER A 192 -23.78 8.04 2.04
CA SER A 192 -24.61 6.85 2.28
C SER A 192 -26.00 6.93 1.64
N PHE A 193 -26.44 8.12 1.25
CA PHE A 193 -27.72 8.33 0.56
C PHE A 193 -27.61 8.24 -0.96
N ASP A 194 -26.40 8.43 -1.52
CA ASP A 194 -26.14 8.33 -2.96
C ASP A 194 -24.85 7.55 -3.22
N LEU A 195 -24.99 6.24 -3.33
CA LEU A 195 -23.93 5.29 -3.67
C LEU A 195 -23.90 4.97 -5.18
N THR A 196 -24.65 5.70 -6.01
CA THR A 196 -24.66 5.49 -7.47
C THR A 196 -23.47 6.14 -8.14
N GLN A 197 -22.86 7.13 -7.51
CA GLN A 197 -21.69 7.81 -8.00
C GLN A 197 -20.51 6.85 -8.10
N ARG A 198 -19.67 7.06 -9.11
CA ARG A 198 -18.45 6.28 -9.34
C ARG A 198 -17.26 7.21 -9.46
N ILE A 199 -16.14 6.75 -8.99
CA ILE A 199 -14.85 7.41 -9.17
C ILE A 199 -14.44 7.27 -10.62
N ARG A 200 -13.96 8.37 -11.21
CA ARG A 200 -13.39 8.34 -12.57
C ARG A 200 -12.07 7.58 -12.55
N ALA A 201 -12.15 6.27 -12.68
CA ALA A 201 -10.98 5.45 -12.96
C ALA A 201 -10.46 5.83 -14.33
N GLY A 202 -9.17 6.14 -14.45
CA GLY A 202 -8.54 6.35 -15.75
C GLY A 202 -8.70 5.11 -16.64
N THR A 203 -8.55 5.29 -17.95
CA THR A 203 -8.61 4.18 -18.92
C THR A 203 -7.28 3.43 -19.03
N GLY A 204 -6.27 3.79 -18.25
CA GLY A 204 -4.94 3.17 -18.22
C GLY A 204 -4.91 1.85 -17.46
N GLN A 205 -3.81 1.09 -17.66
CA GLN A 205 -3.47 -0.07 -16.85
C GLN A 205 -2.53 0.29 -15.68
N ASP A 206 -2.49 1.57 -15.30
CA ASP A 206 -1.67 2.08 -14.21
C ASP A 206 -2.30 1.81 -12.83
N GLU A 207 -1.51 1.94 -11.80
CA GLU A 207 -1.91 1.68 -10.42
C GLU A 207 -3.05 2.59 -9.96
N MET A 208 -3.16 3.80 -10.55
CA MET A 208 -4.23 4.74 -10.22
C MET A 208 -5.57 4.29 -10.79
N SER A 209 -5.58 3.78 -12.01
CA SER A 209 -6.77 3.19 -12.63
C SER A 209 -7.22 1.93 -11.89
N GLN A 210 -6.28 1.08 -11.48
CA GLN A 210 -6.57 -0.11 -10.67
C GLN A 210 -7.16 0.27 -9.30
N LEU A 211 -6.62 1.30 -8.64
CA LEU A 211 -7.17 1.83 -7.39
C LEU A 211 -8.60 2.32 -7.56
N GLY A 212 -8.85 3.12 -8.62
CA GLY A 212 -10.19 3.63 -8.93
C GLY A 212 -11.21 2.51 -9.19
N ASN A 213 -10.83 1.48 -9.96
CA ASN A 213 -11.66 0.31 -10.23
C ASN A 213 -11.96 -0.50 -8.96
N THR A 214 -10.95 -0.78 -8.15
CA THR A 214 -11.13 -1.49 -6.87
C THR A 214 -12.09 -0.74 -5.94
N PHE A 215 -12.01 0.58 -5.93
CA PHE A 215 -12.93 1.41 -5.14
C PHE A 215 -14.35 1.38 -5.69
N ASN A 216 -14.52 1.39 -7.02
CA ASN A 216 -15.83 1.26 -7.67
C ASN A 216 -16.47 -0.10 -7.41
N ASP A 217 -15.67 -1.18 -7.37
CA ASP A 217 -16.16 -2.51 -6.99
C ASP A 217 -16.64 -2.56 -5.53
N LEU A 218 -15.90 -1.92 -4.62
CA LEU A 218 -16.33 -1.77 -3.22
C LEU A 218 -17.65 -0.99 -3.11
N LEU A 219 -17.77 0.12 -3.85
CA LEU A 219 -19.01 0.89 -3.91
C LEU A 219 -20.19 0.08 -4.48
N GLY A 220 -19.93 -0.74 -5.50
CA GLY A 220 -20.92 -1.67 -6.05
C GLY A 220 -21.44 -2.66 -5.01
N ARG A 221 -20.56 -3.32 -4.28
CA ARG A 221 -20.92 -4.25 -3.20
C ARG A 221 -21.67 -3.56 -2.07
N LEU A 222 -21.26 -2.35 -1.70
CA LEU A 222 -21.92 -1.56 -0.66
C LEU A 222 -23.33 -1.13 -1.09
N GLN A 223 -23.48 -0.68 -2.32
CA GLN A 223 -24.77 -0.33 -2.92
C GLN A 223 -25.74 -1.52 -2.92
N GLU A 224 -25.26 -2.69 -3.31
CA GLU A 224 -26.05 -3.92 -3.30
C GLU A 224 -26.49 -4.30 -1.88
N ALA A 225 -25.57 -4.25 -0.91
CA ALA A 225 -25.86 -4.53 0.49
C ALA A 225 -26.95 -3.59 1.04
N PHE A 226 -26.86 -2.28 0.77
CA PHE A 226 -27.88 -1.30 1.15
C PHE A 226 -29.21 -1.51 0.43
N ALA A 227 -29.20 -1.91 -0.84
CA ALA A 227 -30.41 -2.22 -1.58
C ALA A 227 -31.15 -3.43 -0.98
N ILE A 228 -30.41 -4.48 -0.61
CA ILE A 228 -30.94 -5.65 0.11
C ILE A 228 -31.51 -5.22 1.47
N GLN A 229 -30.79 -4.41 2.24
CA GLN A 229 -31.24 -3.93 3.54
C GLN A 229 -32.52 -3.07 3.44
N ARG A 230 -32.61 -2.16 2.47
CA ARG A 230 -33.82 -1.35 2.24
C ARG A 230 -35.02 -2.21 1.88
N ARG A 231 -34.83 -3.18 0.96
CA ARG A 231 -35.91 -4.15 0.61
C ARG A 231 -36.34 -4.96 1.83
N PHE A 232 -35.41 -5.39 2.66
CA PHE A 232 -35.71 -6.13 3.89
C PHE A 232 -36.59 -5.29 4.83
N ILE A 233 -36.22 -4.03 5.12
CA ILE A 233 -36.99 -3.16 6.01
C ILE A 233 -38.40 -2.85 5.43
N SER A 234 -38.47 -2.56 4.12
CA SER A 234 -39.73 -2.30 3.44
C SER A 234 -40.68 -3.50 3.50
N ASN A 235 -40.16 -4.68 3.19
CA ASN A 235 -40.96 -5.91 3.19
C ASN A 235 -41.39 -6.29 4.63
N ALA A 236 -40.50 -6.16 5.61
CA ALA A 236 -40.83 -6.41 7.01
C ALA A 236 -41.96 -5.50 7.49
N SER A 237 -41.92 -4.21 7.12
CA SER A 237 -42.95 -3.24 7.46
C SER A 237 -44.27 -3.60 6.80
N HIS A 238 -44.27 -4.01 5.53
CA HIS A 238 -45.47 -4.41 4.80
C HIS A 238 -46.09 -5.70 5.41
N GLU A 239 -45.28 -6.71 5.66
CA GLU A 239 -45.71 -8.01 6.23
C GLU A 239 -46.22 -7.88 7.69
N LEU A 240 -45.79 -6.85 8.44
CA LEU A 240 -46.33 -6.53 9.77
C LEU A 240 -47.61 -5.70 9.67
N SER A 241 -47.73 -4.78 8.74
CA SER A 241 -48.90 -3.89 8.61
C SER A 241 -50.12 -4.64 8.18
N THR A 242 -50.02 -5.62 7.31
CA THR A 242 -51.14 -6.42 6.79
C THR A 242 -51.95 -7.11 7.90
N PRO A 243 -51.37 -7.98 8.75
CA PRO A 243 -52.12 -8.62 9.82
C PRO A 243 -52.58 -7.64 10.91
N LEU A 244 -51.83 -6.55 11.15
CA LEU A 244 -52.22 -5.53 12.10
C LEU A 244 -53.50 -4.81 11.64
N THR A 245 -53.58 -4.47 10.36
CA THR A 245 -54.78 -3.87 9.76
C THR A 245 -55.94 -4.85 9.80
N SER A 246 -55.69 -6.15 9.53
CA SER A 246 -56.72 -7.21 9.62
C SER A 246 -57.29 -7.30 11.03
N VAL A 247 -56.43 -7.37 12.06
CA VAL A 247 -56.83 -7.41 13.47
C VAL A 247 -57.66 -6.17 13.84
N SER A 248 -57.17 -4.97 13.49
CA SER A 248 -57.86 -3.73 13.76
C SER A 248 -59.25 -3.71 13.13
N SER A 249 -59.37 -4.07 11.85
CA SER A 249 -60.64 -4.12 11.14
C SER A 249 -61.61 -5.15 11.73
N GLN A 250 -61.11 -6.34 12.07
CA GLN A 250 -61.94 -7.40 12.69
C GLN A 250 -62.48 -6.93 14.04
N VAL A 251 -61.67 -6.27 14.86
CA VAL A 251 -62.07 -5.73 16.16
C VAL A 251 -63.09 -4.59 15.97
N GLU A 252 -62.85 -3.67 15.05
CA GLU A 252 -63.81 -2.59 14.78
C GLU A 252 -65.18 -3.13 14.33
N VAL A 253 -65.19 -4.09 13.41
CA VAL A 253 -66.46 -4.69 12.90
C VAL A 253 -67.23 -5.44 13.99
N ILE A 254 -66.53 -6.15 14.90
CA ILE A 254 -67.21 -6.91 15.95
C ILE A 254 -67.74 -6.00 17.05
N LEU A 255 -67.18 -4.81 17.22
CA LEU A 255 -67.58 -3.83 18.22
C LEU A 255 -68.75 -2.92 17.76
N GLN A 256 -69.08 -2.90 16.44
CA GLN A 256 -70.16 -2.02 15.90
C GLN A 256 -71.57 -2.41 16.37
N LYS A 257 -71.80 -3.66 16.71
CA LYS A 257 -73.10 -4.15 17.20
C LYS A 257 -72.95 -5.43 17.99
N ASP A 258 -73.90 -5.73 18.83
CA ASP A 258 -73.97 -6.97 19.56
C ASP A 258 -73.99 -8.19 18.62
N ARG A 259 -73.23 -9.22 18.94
CA ARG A 259 -73.09 -10.45 18.18
C ARG A 259 -73.42 -11.67 19.02
N SER A 260 -73.60 -12.80 18.38
CA SER A 260 -73.70 -14.06 19.09
C SER A 260 -72.36 -14.50 19.69
N ALA A 261 -72.44 -15.32 20.72
CA ALA A 261 -71.22 -15.88 21.35
C ALA A 261 -70.33 -16.63 20.37
N ASP A 262 -70.91 -17.26 19.36
CA ASP A 262 -70.15 -18.03 18.36
C ASP A 262 -69.45 -17.14 17.34
N GLU A 263 -70.11 -16.00 16.93
CA GLU A 263 -69.46 -14.98 16.12
C GLU A 263 -68.27 -14.33 16.82
N TYR A 264 -68.39 -14.01 18.13
CA TYR A 264 -67.27 -13.52 18.95
C TYR A 264 -66.12 -14.53 18.98
N LYS A 265 -66.40 -15.81 19.21
CA LYS A 265 -65.38 -16.86 19.24
C LYS A 265 -64.65 -17.00 17.88
N GLN A 266 -65.38 -16.93 16.79
CA GLN A 266 -64.85 -17.02 15.44
C GLN A 266 -63.87 -15.88 15.16
N VAL A 267 -64.26 -14.64 15.46
CA VAL A 267 -63.39 -13.45 15.23
C VAL A 267 -62.19 -13.51 16.18
N LEU A 268 -62.39 -13.84 17.48
CA LEU A 268 -61.27 -13.99 18.42
C LEU A 268 -60.27 -15.11 17.97
N SER A 269 -60.77 -16.17 17.38
CA SER A 269 -59.91 -17.21 16.80
C SER A 269 -59.09 -16.68 15.65
N SER A 270 -59.70 -15.90 14.74
CA SER A 270 -58.98 -15.27 13.60
C SER A 270 -57.95 -14.24 14.08
N VAL A 271 -58.30 -13.37 15.03
CA VAL A 271 -57.39 -12.43 15.67
C VAL A 271 -56.21 -13.15 16.32
N ARG A 272 -56.47 -14.28 17.02
CA ARG A 272 -55.38 -15.08 17.60
C ARG A 272 -54.45 -15.63 16.54
N GLU A 273 -54.96 -16.07 15.41
CA GLU A 273 -54.12 -16.55 14.29
C GLU A 273 -53.24 -15.44 13.72
N ASP A 274 -53.79 -14.23 13.48
CA ASP A 274 -53.07 -13.08 13.01
C ASP A 274 -51.94 -12.66 13.99
N VAL A 275 -52.23 -12.64 15.31
CA VAL A 275 -51.24 -12.34 16.36
C VAL A 275 -50.13 -13.43 16.41
N GLN A 276 -50.49 -14.70 16.23
CA GLN A 276 -49.49 -15.76 16.19
C GLN A 276 -48.57 -15.65 14.99
N GLN A 277 -49.12 -15.26 13.81
CA GLN A 277 -48.30 -14.99 12.61
C GLN A 277 -47.33 -13.81 12.84
N MET A 278 -47.79 -12.69 13.41
CA MET A 278 -46.97 -11.55 13.74
C MET A 278 -45.83 -11.96 14.72
N ARG A 279 -46.13 -12.75 15.73
CA ARG A 279 -45.12 -13.27 16.68
C ARG A 279 -44.05 -14.12 15.97
N GLN A 280 -44.46 -14.97 15.03
CA GLN A 280 -43.53 -15.79 14.29
C GLN A 280 -42.64 -14.94 13.36
N LEU A 281 -43.23 -13.96 12.67
CA LEU A 281 -42.51 -13.01 11.83
C LEU A 281 -41.45 -12.25 12.64
N THR A 282 -41.87 -11.65 13.76
CA THR A 282 -40.96 -10.89 14.64
C THR A 282 -39.82 -11.75 15.18
N LYS A 283 -40.11 -13.03 15.54
CA LYS A 283 -39.08 -13.99 15.97
C LYS A 283 -38.07 -14.23 14.86
N SER A 284 -38.52 -14.48 13.62
CA SER A 284 -37.64 -14.71 12.48
C SER A 284 -36.80 -13.48 12.14
N LEU A 285 -37.36 -12.26 12.23
CA LEU A 285 -36.63 -11.02 12.04
C LEU A 285 -35.53 -10.80 13.10
N LEU A 286 -35.81 -11.12 14.37
CA LEU A 286 -34.84 -11.04 15.46
C LEU A 286 -33.71 -12.07 15.28
N GLU A 287 -34.01 -13.30 14.83
CA GLU A 287 -33.01 -14.33 14.55
C GLU A 287 -32.09 -13.89 13.42
N ILE A 288 -32.64 -13.32 12.32
CA ILE A 288 -31.83 -12.74 11.24
C ILE A 288 -30.95 -11.59 11.74
N ALA A 289 -31.46 -10.72 12.59
CA ALA A 289 -30.68 -9.60 13.15
C ALA A 289 -29.51 -10.08 14.03
N LYS A 290 -29.78 -11.09 14.87
CA LYS A 290 -28.74 -11.71 15.74
C LYS A 290 -27.61 -12.37 14.94
N THR A 291 -27.91 -13.04 13.84
CA THR A 291 -26.88 -13.65 12.98
C THR A 291 -26.04 -12.62 12.23
N GLY A 292 -26.46 -11.35 12.21
CA GLY A 292 -25.70 -10.25 11.59
C GLY A 292 -24.66 -9.57 12.47
N SER A 293 -24.72 -9.75 13.78
CA SER A 293 -23.77 -9.18 14.73
C SER A 293 -22.70 -10.22 15.07
N GLN A 294 -21.46 -10.03 14.62
CA GLN A 294 -20.32 -10.92 14.90
C GLN A 294 -19.86 -10.95 16.38
N GLY A 295 -20.57 -10.33 17.28
CA GLY A 295 -20.21 -10.25 18.70
C GLY A 295 -21.14 -11.12 19.58
N GLY A 296 -20.64 -12.26 20.07
CA GLY A 296 -21.26 -13.01 21.15
C GLY A 296 -21.88 -14.37 20.81
N ILE A 297 -21.63 -14.92 19.62
CA ILE A 297 -22.07 -16.30 19.33
C ILE A 297 -20.96 -17.24 19.83
N GLU A 298 -21.27 -18.03 20.86
CA GLU A 298 -20.39 -19.10 21.30
C GLU A 298 -20.42 -20.23 20.27
N LEU A 299 -19.25 -20.55 19.75
CA LEU A 299 -19.05 -21.67 18.83
C LEU A 299 -18.36 -22.80 19.61
N ASN A 300 -18.91 -24.00 19.53
CA ASN A 300 -18.42 -25.20 20.18
C ASN A 300 -18.36 -26.36 19.18
N GLU A 301 -17.85 -27.49 19.61
CA GLU A 301 -17.95 -28.74 18.87
C GLU A 301 -19.43 -29.19 18.83
N VAL A 302 -19.94 -29.40 17.62
CA VAL A 302 -21.35 -29.79 17.42
C VAL A 302 -21.42 -31.06 16.57
N ARG A 303 -22.12 -32.04 17.07
CA ARG A 303 -22.48 -33.24 16.37
C ARG A 303 -23.71 -32.97 15.50
N VAL A 304 -23.50 -32.98 14.17
CA VAL A 304 -24.57 -32.68 13.20
C VAL A 304 -25.66 -33.74 13.19
N ASP A 305 -25.32 -35.01 13.41
CA ASP A 305 -26.26 -36.10 13.53
C ASP A 305 -27.24 -35.91 14.69
N GLU A 306 -26.79 -35.45 15.85
CA GLU A 306 -27.66 -35.14 16.99
C GLU A 306 -28.59 -33.96 16.70
N VAL A 307 -28.06 -32.90 16.05
CA VAL A 307 -28.88 -31.77 15.61
C VAL A 307 -29.95 -32.22 14.64
N LEU A 308 -29.59 -33.10 13.69
CA LEU A 308 -30.50 -33.59 12.68
C LEU A 308 -31.61 -34.44 13.27
N MET A 309 -31.29 -35.36 14.21
CA MET A 309 -32.28 -36.15 14.93
C MET A 309 -33.28 -35.26 15.69
N LYS A 310 -32.79 -34.21 16.35
CA LYS A 310 -33.64 -33.21 17.03
C LYS A 310 -34.55 -32.50 16.04
N VAL A 311 -34.04 -32.09 14.87
CA VAL A 311 -34.82 -31.42 13.81
C VAL A 311 -35.96 -32.32 13.34
N VAL A 312 -35.65 -33.56 12.96
CA VAL A 312 -36.66 -34.52 12.49
C VAL A 312 -37.74 -34.77 13.51
N GLY A 313 -37.35 -34.95 14.80
CA GLY A 313 -38.30 -35.14 15.90
C GLY A 313 -39.24 -33.94 16.10
N GLU A 314 -38.72 -32.72 16.00
CA GLU A 314 -39.50 -31.49 16.18
C GLU A 314 -40.40 -31.18 14.96
N VAL A 315 -39.91 -31.40 13.74
CA VAL A 315 -40.72 -31.22 12.50
C VAL A 315 -41.92 -32.14 12.49
N LYS A 316 -41.77 -33.41 12.85
CA LYS A 316 -42.89 -34.36 12.98
C LYS A 316 -43.90 -33.97 14.07
N LYS A 317 -43.44 -33.36 15.18
CA LYS A 317 -44.32 -32.84 16.23
C LYS A 317 -45.07 -31.57 15.86
N SER A 318 -44.40 -30.67 15.08
CA SER A 318 -44.98 -29.39 14.68
C SER A 318 -46.14 -29.53 13.71
N ASN A 319 -46.08 -30.52 12.85
CA ASN A 319 -47.18 -30.87 11.93
C ASN A 319 -47.21 -32.41 11.74
N THR A 320 -48.29 -33.01 12.18
CA THR A 320 -48.48 -34.49 12.13
C THR A 320 -48.63 -35.02 10.71
N GLN A 321 -48.86 -34.17 9.72
CA GLN A 321 -48.93 -34.56 8.31
C GLN A 321 -47.54 -34.59 7.64
N TYR A 322 -46.51 -34.03 8.25
CA TYR A 322 -45.17 -34.04 7.69
C TYR A 322 -44.49 -35.40 7.89
N ILE A 323 -44.02 -35.96 6.79
CA ILE A 323 -43.28 -37.22 6.78
C ILE A 323 -41.80 -36.88 6.49
N VAL A 324 -40.94 -37.09 7.44
CA VAL A 324 -39.50 -36.92 7.28
C VAL A 324 -38.82 -38.28 7.38
N GLU A 325 -38.20 -38.74 6.30
CA GLU A 325 -37.37 -39.92 6.30
C GLU A 325 -35.91 -39.49 6.46
N LEU A 326 -35.22 -40.15 7.37
CA LEU A 326 -33.83 -39.86 7.70
C LEU A 326 -32.99 -41.08 7.33
N ASP A 327 -31.98 -40.84 6.48
CA ASP A 327 -30.98 -41.82 6.12
C ASP A 327 -29.61 -41.35 6.60
N PHE A 328 -28.77 -42.31 6.99
CA PHE A 328 -27.41 -42.05 7.42
C PHE A 328 -26.45 -42.83 6.54
N GLY A 329 -25.56 -42.13 5.90
CA GLY A 329 -24.42 -42.75 5.23
C GLY A 329 -23.45 -43.42 6.22
N GLU A 330 -22.38 -43.99 5.70
CA GLU A 330 -21.34 -44.57 6.55
C GLU A 330 -20.65 -43.51 7.36
N PHE A 331 -20.59 -43.71 8.70
CA PHE A 331 -19.89 -42.81 9.59
C PHE A 331 -18.38 -43.01 9.45
N PRO A 332 -17.60 -41.92 9.43
CA PRO A 332 -16.13 -41.97 9.45
C PRO A 332 -15.64 -42.65 10.76
N GLU A 333 -14.47 -43.28 10.69
CA GLU A 333 -13.81 -43.85 11.87
C GLU A 333 -13.35 -42.76 12.86
N ASP A 334 -12.92 -41.58 12.33
CA ASP A 334 -12.48 -40.45 13.11
C ASP A 334 -13.67 -39.52 13.40
N GLU A 335 -14.00 -39.34 14.66
CA GLU A 335 -15.10 -38.48 15.11
C GLU A 335 -14.93 -37.03 14.65
N LYS A 336 -13.70 -36.55 14.46
CA LYS A 336 -13.38 -35.21 13.96
C LYS A 336 -13.85 -34.97 12.51
N ASP A 337 -14.14 -35.99 11.75
CA ASP A 337 -14.63 -35.88 10.38
C ASP A 337 -16.16 -35.65 10.29
N PHE A 338 -16.91 -35.81 11.39
CA PHE A 338 -18.36 -35.53 11.41
C PHE A 338 -18.81 -34.52 12.48
N VAL A 339 -17.89 -34.00 13.29
CA VAL A 339 -18.12 -32.91 14.19
C VAL A 339 -17.77 -31.58 13.48
N VAL A 340 -18.62 -30.58 13.64
CA VAL A 340 -18.39 -29.24 13.09
C VAL A 340 -18.16 -28.24 14.21
N PHE A 341 -17.41 -27.16 13.95
CA PHE A 341 -17.24 -26.05 14.88
C PHE A 341 -18.35 -25.04 14.67
N GLY A 342 -19.29 -24.95 15.63
CA GLY A 342 -20.47 -24.15 15.41
C GLY A 342 -21.34 -23.92 16.66
N ASN A 343 -22.51 -23.34 16.43
CA ASN A 343 -23.54 -23.19 17.44
C ASN A 343 -24.71 -24.14 17.14
N SER A 344 -24.97 -25.06 18.02
CA SER A 344 -25.97 -26.12 17.87
C SER A 344 -27.39 -25.57 17.65
N GLU A 345 -27.78 -24.47 18.33
CA GLU A 345 -29.10 -23.88 18.15
C GLU A 345 -29.27 -23.21 16.80
N LEU A 346 -28.25 -22.51 16.31
CA LEU A 346 -28.29 -21.91 14.97
C LEU A 346 -28.32 -22.98 13.89
N LEU A 347 -27.50 -24.01 13.99
CA LEU A 347 -27.52 -25.12 13.04
C LEU A 347 -28.88 -25.83 13.06
N TYR A 348 -29.47 -26.04 14.23
CA TYR A 348 -30.83 -26.56 14.36
C TYR A 348 -31.83 -25.69 13.60
N ILE A 349 -31.79 -24.35 13.77
CA ILE A 349 -32.68 -23.42 13.05
C ILE A 349 -32.49 -23.52 11.54
N ALA A 350 -31.25 -23.53 11.06
CA ALA A 350 -30.93 -23.58 9.65
C ALA A 350 -31.45 -24.88 9.00
N ILE A 351 -31.08 -26.03 9.56
CA ILE A 351 -31.46 -27.35 9.06
C ILE A 351 -32.98 -27.51 9.12
N ARG A 352 -33.61 -27.10 10.24
CA ARG A 352 -35.07 -27.16 10.37
C ARG A 352 -35.77 -26.38 9.27
N ASN A 353 -35.34 -25.16 8.94
CA ASN A 353 -35.95 -24.36 7.88
C ASN A 353 -35.89 -25.05 6.52
N VAL A 354 -34.80 -25.76 6.22
CA VAL A 354 -34.65 -26.47 4.95
C VAL A 354 -35.54 -27.72 4.96
N VAL A 355 -35.57 -28.50 6.03
CA VAL A 355 -36.39 -29.71 6.16
C VAL A 355 -37.90 -29.40 6.14
N GLU A 356 -38.32 -28.35 6.90
CA GLU A 356 -39.72 -27.90 6.87
C GLU A 356 -40.12 -27.40 5.46
N ASN A 357 -39.26 -26.73 4.72
CA ASN A 357 -39.51 -26.37 3.32
C ASN A 357 -39.64 -27.59 2.45
N GLY A 358 -38.79 -28.60 2.61
CA GLY A 358 -38.89 -29.87 1.88
C GLY A 358 -40.26 -30.49 2.04
N CYS A 359 -40.78 -30.65 3.27
CA CYS A 359 -42.11 -31.18 3.51
C CYS A 359 -43.22 -30.28 2.97
N LYS A 360 -43.10 -28.97 3.18
CA LYS A 360 -44.11 -27.99 2.83
C LYS A 360 -44.36 -27.84 1.34
N TYR A 361 -43.33 -28.01 0.53
CA TYR A 361 -43.41 -27.90 -0.93
C TYR A 361 -43.49 -29.22 -1.66
N SER A 362 -43.53 -30.32 -0.93
CA SER A 362 -43.80 -31.66 -1.46
C SER A 362 -45.32 -31.92 -1.52
N PRO A 363 -45.87 -32.51 -2.60
CA PRO A 363 -47.29 -32.82 -2.71
C PRO A 363 -47.80 -33.77 -1.62
N ASP A 364 -46.98 -34.70 -1.21
CA ASP A 364 -47.25 -35.69 -0.17
C ASP A 364 -46.73 -35.28 1.21
N GLN A 365 -46.26 -34.05 1.35
CA GLN A 365 -45.70 -33.50 2.56
C GLN A 365 -44.50 -34.30 3.11
N ARG A 366 -43.77 -34.94 2.19
CA ARG A 366 -42.64 -35.81 2.49
C ARG A 366 -41.32 -35.17 2.12
N SER A 367 -40.31 -35.36 2.95
CA SER A 367 -38.93 -34.98 2.69
C SER A 367 -37.99 -36.09 3.08
N LEU A 368 -37.06 -36.46 2.19
CA LEU A 368 -35.96 -37.39 2.48
C LEU A 368 -34.74 -36.56 2.89
N VAL A 369 -34.17 -36.90 4.02
CA VAL A 369 -32.99 -36.23 4.58
C VAL A 369 -31.88 -37.27 4.67
N ASP A 370 -30.76 -36.99 4.00
CA ASP A 370 -29.55 -37.85 3.99
C ASP A 370 -28.40 -37.10 4.66
N LEU A 371 -27.72 -37.79 5.58
CA LEU A 371 -26.48 -37.31 6.21
C LEU A 371 -25.32 -38.14 5.71
N SER A 372 -24.37 -37.48 5.05
CA SER A 372 -23.19 -38.13 4.53
C SER A 372 -21.92 -37.34 4.79
N PHE A 373 -20.77 -38.01 4.69
CA PHE A 373 -19.47 -37.48 5.06
C PHE A 373 -18.46 -37.76 3.95
N ALA A 374 -17.75 -36.72 3.50
CA ALA A 374 -16.72 -36.87 2.49
C ALA A 374 -15.73 -35.70 2.55
N TYR A 375 -14.46 -35.95 2.27
CA TYR A 375 -13.43 -34.88 2.15
C TYR A 375 -13.35 -33.94 3.34
N HIS A 376 -13.48 -34.44 4.57
CA HIS A 376 -13.55 -33.67 5.82
C HIS A 376 -14.70 -32.64 5.84
N LYS A 377 -15.82 -33.00 5.22
CA LYS A 377 -17.04 -32.18 5.21
C LYS A 377 -18.23 -33.04 5.58
N VAL A 378 -19.20 -32.39 6.21
CA VAL A 378 -20.49 -32.96 6.53
C VAL A 378 -21.52 -32.45 5.54
N PHE A 379 -22.24 -33.34 4.91
CA PHE A 379 -23.30 -33.04 3.96
C PHE A 379 -24.65 -33.43 4.51
N VAL A 380 -25.58 -32.49 4.54
CA VAL A 380 -27.00 -32.76 4.82
C VAL A 380 -27.77 -32.47 3.54
N LYS A 381 -28.27 -33.52 2.91
CA LYS A 381 -29.12 -33.41 1.72
C LYS A 381 -30.57 -33.52 2.12
N VAL A 382 -31.39 -32.60 1.62
CA VAL A 382 -32.85 -32.58 1.82
C VAL A 382 -33.51 -32.65 0.45
N VAL A 383 -34.20 -33.73 0.19
CA VAL A 383 -34.84 -34.02 -1.11
C VAL A 383 -36.35 -33.93 -0.93
N ASN A 384 -37.04 -33.27 -1.85
CA ASN A 384 -38.48 -33.27 -1.94
C ASN A 384 -38.97 -33.35 -3.39
N GLU A 385 -40.06 -34.09 -3.61
CA GLU A 385 -40.75 -34.18 -4.88
C GLU A 385 -41.77 -33.03 -4.98
N GLY A 386 -41.33 -31.88 -5.44
CA GLY A 386 -42.20 -30.72 -5.58
C GLY A 386 -42.11 -30.08 -6.96
N ALA A 387 -42.77 -28.94 -7.12
CA ALA A 387 -42.63 -28.16 -8.33
C ALA A 387 -41.16 -27.72 -8.54
N VAL A 388 -40.70 -27.86 -9.80
CA VAL A 388 -39.33 -27.49 -10.16
C VAL A 388 -39.12 -26.00 -9.97
N ILE A 389 -38.04 -25.62 -9.33
CA ILE A 389 -37.60 -24.24 -9.18
C ILE A 389 -36.91 -23.78 -10.48
N PRO A 390 -37.41 -22.76 -11.19
CA PRO A 390 -36.79 -22.28 -12.41
C PRO A 390 -35.33 -21.84 -12.13
N ALA A 391 -34.42 -22.06 -13.09
CA ALA A 391 -32.98 -21.73 -12.92
C ALA A 391 -32.74 -20.26 -12.55
N GLU A 392 -33.56 -19.36 -13.08
CA GLU A 392 -33.53 -17.91 -12.79
C GLU A 392 -33.95 -17.58 -11.34
N GLU A 393 -34.73 -18.45 -10.68
CA GLU A 393 -35.20 -18.27 -9.31
C GLU A 393 -34.23 -18.87 -8.26
N ILE A 394 -33.36 -19.81 -8.65
CA ILE A 394 -32.46 -20.53 -7.72
C ILE A 394 -31.62 -19.58 -6.86
N THR A 395 -31.11 -18.51 -7.42
CA THR A 395 -30.35 -17.49 -6.65
C THR A 395 -31.25 -16.57 -5.84
N GLN A 396 -32.51 -16.44 -6.22
CA GLN A 396 -33.47 -15.53 -5.58
C GLN A 396 -34.13 -16.16 -4.35
N ILE A 397 -34.28 -17.50 -4.30
CA ILE A 397 -34.94 -18.19 -3.18
C ILE A 397 -34.27 -17.95 -1.81
N PHE A 398 -32.99 -17.53 -1.81
CA PHE A 398 -32.25 -17.14 -0.61
C PHE A 398 -32.40 -15.66 -0.24
N GLN A 399 -33.06 -14.85 -1.09
CA GLN A 399 -33.35 -13.46 -0.72
C GLN A 399 -34.46 -13.40 0.34
N PRO A 400 -34.30 -12.56 1.39
CA PRO A 400 -35.36 -12.38 2.38
C PRO A 400 -36.67 -11.94 1.74
N PHE A 401 -37.78 -12.53 2.17
CA PHE A 401 -39.14 -12.32 1.68
C PHE A 401 -39.41 -12.77 0.23
N TYR A 402 -38.46 -13.44 -0.41
CA TYR A 402 -38.70 -13.97 -1.75
C TYR A 402 -39.62 -15.20 -1.70
N ARG A 403 -40.58 -15.24 -2.62
CA ARG A 403 -41.50 -16.37 -2.82
C ARG A 403 -41.72 -16.57 -4.31
N GLY A 404 -41.44 -17.77 -4.80
CA GLY A 404 -41.66 -18.11 -6.21
C GLY A 404 -43.16 -17.97 -6.60
N ALA A 405 -43.38 -17.59 -7.85
CA ALA A 405 -44.74 -17.38 -8.36
C ALA A 405 -45.71 -18.55 -8.14
N GLN A 406 -45.21 -19.76 -8.24
CA GLN A 406 -45.99 -21.00 -8.05
C GLN A 406 -46.29 -21.31 -6.57
N THR A 407 -45.64 -20.65 -5.64
CA THR A 407 -45.74 -20.93 -4.20
C THR A 407 -46.50 -19.81 -3.43
N ALA A 408 -47.09 -18.86 -4.13
CA ALA A 408 -47.76 -17.70 -3.53
C ALA A 408 -48.91 -18.08 -2.56
N THR A 409 -49.59 -19.22 -2.79
CA THR A 409 -50.70 -19.69 -1.94
C THR A 409 -50.21 -20.46 -0.67
N THR A 410 -48.97 -20.85 -0.59
CA THR A 410 -48.41 -21.63 0.53
C THR A 410 -48.04 -20.69 1.69
N ARG A 411 -48.55 -20.91 2.91
CA ARG A 411 -48.25 -20.05 4.09
C ARG A 411 -46.76 -19.87 4.36
N GLY A 412 -46.29 -18.65 4.59
CA GLY A 412 -44.93 -18.33 5.05
C GLY A 412 -44.38 -17.02 4.50
N PHE A 413 -43.41 -16.43 5.22
CA PHE A 413 -42.88 -15.09 4.96
C PHE A 413 -41.66 -15.04 3.99
N GLY A 414 -41.17 -16.18 3.50
CA GLY A 414 -39.98 -16.21 2.65
C GLY A 414 -38.68 -15.86 3.39
N LEU A 415 -38.60 -16.10 4.70
CA LEU A 415 -37.44 -15.81 5.54
C LEU A 415 -36.60 -17.04 5.86
N GLY A 416 -37.17 -18.24 5.76
CA GLY A 416 -36.52 -19.48 6.22
C GLY A 416 -35.23 -19.82 5.49
N LEU A 417 -35.24 -19.81 4.16
CA LEU A 417 -34.05 -20.13 3.35
C LEU A 417 -32.98 -19.05 3.46
N ALA A 418 -33.38 -17.78 3.49
CA ALA A 418 -32.44 -16.66 3.71
C ALA A 418 -31.71 -16.78 5.08
N MET A 419 -32.44 -17.21 6.11
CA MET A 419 -31.88 -17.44 7.43
C MET A 419 -30.97 -18.68 7.42
N ALA A 420 -31.38 -19.75 6.78
CA ALA A 420 -30.56 -20.96 6.67
C ALA A 420 -29.24 -20.68 5.95
N GLU A 421 -29.24 -20.01 4.81
CA GLU A 421 -28.01 -19.63 4.08
C GLU A 421 -27.09 -18.79 4.96
N ARG A 422 -27.62 -17.78 5.64
CA ARG A 422 -26.82 -16.90 6.50
C ARG A 422 -26.20 -17.64 7.68
N ILE A 423 -26.97 -18.54 8.33
CA ILE A 423 -26.44 -19.36 9.43
C ILE A 423 -25.35 -20.32 8.93
N ILE A 424 -25.59 -21.00 7.82
CA ILE A 424 -24.60 -21.93 7.25
C ILE A 424 -23.33 -21.18 6.81
N ALA A 425 -23.46 -20.00 6.21
CA ALA A 425 -22.30 -19.15 5.88
C ALA A 425 -21.53 -18.70 7.14
N LEU A 426 -22.21 -18.41 8.25
CA LEU A 426 -21.56 -18.12 9.56
C LEU A 426 -20.70 -19.28 10.04
N HIS A 427 -21.13 -20.53 9.74
CA HIS A 427 -20.41 -21.76 10.05
C HIS A 427 -19.40 -22.14 8.93
N LYS A 428 -19.05 -21.19 8.02
CA LYS A 428 -18.15 -21.41 6.87
C LYS A 428 -18.61 -22.51 5.92
N GLY A 429 -19.89 -22.84 5.93
CA GLY A 429 -20.54 -23.79 5.05
C GLY A 429 -21.22 -23.12 3.86
N HIS A 430 -21.83 -23.93 3.00
CA HIS A 430 -22.58 -23.49 1.82
C HIS A 430 -23.88 -24.28 1.70
N ILE A 431 -24.89 -23.69 1.05
CA ILE A 431 -26.11 -24.38 0.65
C ILE A 431 -26.17 -24.38 -0.87
N HIS A 432 -26.25 -25.54 -1.46
CA HIS A 432 -26.45 -25.75 -2.90
C HIS A 432 -27.84 -26.25 -3.17
N VAL A 433 -28.43 -25.84 -4.29
CA VAL A 433 -29.76 -26.26 -4.73
C VAL A 433 -29.72 -26.78 -6.17
N VAL A 434 -30.25 -27.93 -6.39
CA VAL A 434 -30.49 -28.50 -7.72
C VAL A 434 -31.98 -28.83 -7.78
N SER A 435 -32.67 -28.40 -8.84
CA SER A 435 -34.08 -28.71 -9.03
C SER A 435 -34.32 -29.10 -10.46
N ASP A 436 -34.76 -30.33 -10.65
CA ASP A 436 -35.06 -30.88 -11.96
C ASP A 436 -36.30 -31.80 -11.90
N PRO A 437 -36.99 -32.07 -13.06
CA PRO A 437 -38.21 -32.89 -13.06
C PRO A 437 -37.99 -34.35 -12.69
N ALA A 438 -36.76 -34.86 -12.80
CA ALA A 438 -36.50 -36.32 -12.56
C ALA A 438 -36.18 -36.59 -11.09
N ASN A 439 -35.47 -35.64 -10.42
CA ASN A 439 -34.97 -35.85 -9.06
C ASN A 439 -35.70 -34.95 -8.03
N GLY A 440 -36.63 -34.08 -8.47
CA GLY A 440 -37.27 -33.07 -7.62
C GLY A 440 -36.33 -31.95 -7.26
N THR A 441 -36.49 -31.40 -6.06
CA THR A 441 -35.62 -30.36 -5.52
C THR A 441 -34.71 -30.93 -4.43
N VAL A 442 -33.41 -30.75 -4.60
CA VAL A 442 -32.37 -31.22 -3.68
C VAL A 442 -31.62 -30.01 -3.10
N PHE A 443 -31.77 -29.80 -1.80
CA PHE A 443 -30.93 -28.85 -1.03
C PHE A 443 -29.77 -29.62 -0.41
N THR A 444 -28.56 -29.19 -0.64
CA THR A 444 -27.35 -29.77 -0.04
C THR A 444 -26.68 -28.72 0.85
N ILE A 445 -26.71 -28.95 2.15
CA ILE A 445 -25.96 -28.17 3.15
C ILE A 445 -24.59 -28.81 3.30
N GLU A 446 -23.55 -28.04 3.07
CA GLU A 446 -22.16 -28.45 3.24
C GLU A 446 -21.54 -27.69 4.42
N LEU A 447 -20.99 -28.41 5.40
CA LEU A 447 -20.33 -27.85 6.57
C LEU A 447 -18.91 -28.41 6.69
N PRO A 448 -17.89 -27.59 6.98
CA PRO A 448 -16.54 -28.08 7.21
C PRO A 448 -16.46 -28.85 8.54
N ALA A 449 -15.87 -30.03 8.53
CA ALA A 449 -15.58 -30.77 9.74
C ALA A 449 -14.44 -30.13 10.54
N ILE A 450 -14.39 -30.36 11.84
CA ILE A 450 -13.42 -29.72 12.74
C ILE A 450 -11.98 -30.05 12.38
N LYS A 451 -11.72 -31.17 11.74
CA LYS A 451 -10.40 -31.60 11.27
C LYS A 451 -9.75 -30.64 10.26
N ILE A 452 -10.54 -29.82 9.54
CA ILE A 452 -10.00 -28.80 8.62
C ILE A 452 -9.33 -27.64 9.37
N PHE A 453 -9.67 -27.44 10.65
CA PHE A 453 -9.20 -26.31 11.45
C PHE A 453 -8.05 -26.67 12.41
N ASN A 454 -7.64 -27.93 12.45
CA ASN A 454 -6.48 -28.45 13.17
C ASN A 454 -5.36 -28.80 12.18
#